data_94f130734c3ec5a04a519aae07f4d5c3
#
_entry.id   94f130734c3ec5a04a519aae07f4d5c3
#
_cell.length_a   1.000
_cell.length_b   1.000
_cell.length_c   1.000
_cell.angle_alpha   90.00
_cell.angle_beta   90.00
_cell.angle_gamma   90.00
#
_symmetry.space_group_name_H-M   'P 1'
#
loop_
_entity.id
_entity.type
_entity.pdbx_description
1 polymer ?
#
loop_
_entity_poly.entity_id
_entity_poly.type
_entity_poly.pdbx_seq_one_letter_code
_entity_poly.pdbx_strand_id
1 'polypeptide(L)'
;MPMYNNPNADTFTSSDQNHAPRLHHLELSVNASLRREDGTNLCVDADFEVDAFAQLLMWRQEQCTMQQLSVAQLDELLCWIMQKLKIEAQIAFYLAEHPEGAASFSPETLESVRGKTQYLYWHLLVLYEDGTVRQISGQDNLPSWLNELVQKLMTYIPEEIISHKN
;
A
#
# COMPACT_ATOMS: atom_id res chain seq x y z
N MET A 1 -44.64 -21.05 -20.82
CA MET A 1 -43.72 -21.50 -19.77
C MET A 1 -43.35 -20.32 -18.87
N PRO A 2 -43.65 -20.42 -17.60
CA PRO A 2 -43.35 -19.31 -16.74
C PRO A 2 -41.83 -19.10 -16.67
N MET A 3 -41.43 -17.88 -16.92
CA MET A 3 -40.03 -17.50 -16.72
C MET A 3 -39.75 -17.55 -15.24
N TYR A 4 -38.77 -18.35 -14.92
CA TYR A 4 -38.24 -18.38 -13.56
C TYR A 4 -37.50 -17.10 -13.31
N ASN A 5 -38.17 -16.13 -12.80
CA ASN A 5 -37.48 -14.96 -12.25
C ASN A 5 -36.95 -15.36 -10.90
N ASN A 6 -35.67 -15.59 -10.87
CA ASN A 6 -34.99 -15.77 -9.61
C ASN A 6 -34.57 -14.38 -9.10
N PRO A 7 -35.32 -13.79 -8.19
CA PRO A 7 -35.01 -12.44 -7.72
C PRO A 7 -33.69 -12.34 -7.01
N ASN A 8 -33.17 -13.48 -6.52
CA ASN A 8 -31.85 -13.53 -5.89
C ASN A 8 -30.72 -13.43 -6.90
N ALA A 9 -30.90 -13.97 -8.11
CA ALA A 9 -29.87 -13.88 -9.14
C ALA A 9 -29.69 -12.45 -9.64
N ASP A 10 -30.78 -11.74 -9.86
CA ASP A 10 -30.73 -10.35 -10.32
C ASP A 10 -30.12 -9.42 -9.25
N THR A 11 -30.50 -9.62 -8.00
CA THR A 11 -29.96 -8.84 -6.88
C THR A 11 -28.49 -9.13 -6.67
N PHE A 12 -28.09 -10.38 -6.77
CA PHE A 12 -26.71 -10.82 -6.62
C PHE A 12 -25.83 -10.25 -7.74
N THR A 13 -26.27 -10.33 -9.00
CA THR A 13 -25.54 -9.81 -10.14
C THR A 13 -25.37 -8.29 -10.04
N SER A 14 -26.39 -7.58 -9.60
CA SER A 14 -26.33 -6.14 -9.44
C SER A 14 -25.34 -5.71 -8.36
N SER A 15 -25.28 -6.44 -7.24
CA SER A 15 -24.32 -6.12 -6.18
C SER A 15 -22.90 -6.44 -6.58
N ASP A 16 -22.66 -7.51 -7.34
CA ASP A 16 -21.33 -7.87 -7.82
C ASP A 16 -20.77 -6.83 -8.80
N GLN A 17 -21.63 -6.25 -9.65
CA GLN A 17 -21.21 -5.23 -10.60
C GLN A 17 -20.76 -3.93 -9.93
N ASN A 18 -21.26 -3.66 -8.73
CA ASN A 18 -20.99 -2.42 -8.01
C ASN A 18 -19.93 -2.57 -6.92
N HIS A 19 -19.50 -3.80 -6.64
CA HIS A 19 -18.48 -4.06 -5.63
C HIS A 19 -17.11 -4.15 -6.27
N ALA A 20 -16.25 -3.21 -5.90
CA ALA A 20 -14.83 -3.35 -6.14
C ALA A 20 -14.33 -4.61 -5.44
N PRO A 21 -13.37 -5.36 -6.04
CA PRO A 21 -12.77 -6.50 -5.35
C PRO A 21 -12.23 -6.08 -4.00
N ARG A 22 -12.39 -6.96 -3.01
CA ARG A 22 -11.89 -6.68 -1.66
C ARG A 22 -10.38 -6.82 -1.63
N LEU A 23 -9.73 -5.87 -0.98
CA LEU A 23 -8.29 -5.90 -0.78
C LEU A 23 -7.93 -7.06 0.15
N HIS A 24 -6.99 -7.90 -0.29
CA HIS A 24 -6.48 -9.03 0.46
C HIS A 24 -5.15 -8.71 1.14
N HIS A 25 -4.26 -8.02 0.42
CA HIS A 25 -2.90 -7.79 0.88
C HIS A 25 -2.37 -6.50 0.27
N LEU A 26 -1.60 -5.75 1.05
CA LEU A 26 -0.95 -4.53 0.60
C LEU A 26 0.47 -4.50 1.16
N GLU A 27 1.42 -4.20 0.31
CA GLU A 27 2.81 -3.99 0.70
C GLU A 27 3.29 -2.65 0.17
N LEU A 28 3.90 -1.86 1.03
CA LEU A 28 4.54 -0.61 0.65
C LEU A 28 5.96 -0.59 1.21
N SER A 29 6.93 -0.46 0.32
CA SER A 29 8.35 -0.34 0.69
C SER A 29 8.84 1.04 0.29
N VAL A 30 9.54 1.70 1.20
CA VAL A 30 10.17 2.99 0.95
C VAL A 30 11.64 2.87 1.36
N ASN A 31 12.53 3.13 0.41
CA ASN A 31 13.98 3.13 0.62
C ASN A 31 14.50 4.51 0.24
N ALA A 32 15.16 5.17 1.17
CA ALA A 32 15.63 6.52 0.95
C ALA A 32 17.00 6.75 1.59
N SER A 33 17.80 7.57 0.95
CA SER A 33 19.01 8.17 1.55
C SER A 33 18.90 9.67 1.31
N LEU A 34 18.71 10.41 2.37
CA LEU A 34 18.53 11.85 2.32
C LEU A 34 19.70 12.54 3.01
N ARG A 35 20.23 13.58 2.38
CA ARG A 35 21.34 14.32 2.95
C ARG A 35 20.84 15.31 4.00
N ARG A 36 21.45 15.26 5.17
CA ARG A 36 21.18 16.21 6.26
C ARG A 36 22.00 17.48 6.07
N GLU A 37 21.60 18.53 6.77
CA GLU A 37 22.31 19.82 6.75
C GLU A 37 23.75 19.69 7.24
N ASP A 38 24.02 18.78 8.15
CA ASP A 38 25.37 18.54 8.68
C ASP A 38 26.28 17.74 7.74
N GLY A 39 25.78 17.39 6.55
CA GLY A 39 26.53 16.61 5.57
C GLY A 39 26.42 15.11 5.71
N THR A 40 25.81 14.59 6.78
CA THR A 40 25.56 13.16 6.93
C THR A 40 24.32 12.72 6.16
N ASN A 41 24.20 11.41 5.90
CA ASN A 41 23.04 10.84 5.23
C ASN A 41 22.08 10.20 6.24
N LEU A 42 20.80 10.44 6.06
CA LEU A 42 19.74 9.72 6.75
C LEU A 42 19.26 8.61 5.82
N CYS A 43 19.47 7.37 6.22
CA CYS A 43 18.96 6.22 5.48
C CYS A 43 17.67 5.74 6.13
N VAL A 44 16.64 5.60 5.31
CA VAL A 44 15.33 5.11 5.74
C VAL A 44 14.97 3.91 4.87
N ASP A 45 14.79 2.77 5.52
CA ASP A 45 14.23 1.58 4.90
C ASP A 45 12.99 1.21 5.72
N ALA A 46 11.83 1.48 5.17
CA ALA A 46 10.56 1.21 5.84
C ALA A 46 9.68 0.34 4.96
N ASP A 47 9.19 -0.73 5.54
CA ASP A 47 8.24 -1.63 4.89
C ASP A 47 6.96 -1.67 5.70
N PHE A 48 5.84 -1.55 5.01
CA PHE A 48 4.51 -1.72 5.59
C PHE A 48 3.81 -2.86 4.88
N GLU A 49 3.13 -3.69 5.63
CA GLU A 49 2.37 -4.80 5.09
C GLU A 49 1.03 -4.91 5.82
N VAL A 50 -0.04 -4.96 5.06
CA VAL A 50 -1.38 -5.21 5.58
C VAL A 50 -1.84 -6.56 5.06
N ASP A 51 -2.13 -7.48 5.98
CA ASP A 51 -2.71 -8.79 5.64
C ASP A 51 -4.15 -8.79 6.15
N ALA A 52 -5.10 -8.67 5.22
CA ALA A 52 -6.52 -8.60 5.57
C ALA A 52 -7.06 -9.91 6.11
N PHE A 53 -6.54 -11.04 5.65
CA PHE A 53 -6.96 -12.35 6.11
C PHE A 53 -6.52 -12.59 7.56
N ALA A 54 -5.26 -12.30 7.86
CA ALA A 54 -4.71 -12.47 9.20
C ALA A 54 -5.04 -11.30 10.14
N GLN A 55 -5.63 -10.22 9.62
CA GLN A 55 -5.94 -9.00 10.37
C GLN A 55 -4.69 -8.40 11.03
N LEU A 56 -3.60 -8.37 10.27
CA LEU A 56 -2.32 -7.88 10.75
C LEU A 56 -1.85 -6.67 9.96
N LEU A 57 -1.30 -5.71 10.69
CA LEU A 57 -0.48 -4.64 10.15
C LEU A 57 0.95 -4.89 10.60
N MET A 58 1.85 -5.04 9.65
CA MET A 58 3.28 -5.21 9.92
C MET A 58 4.01 -3.95 9.51
N TRP A 59 4.94 -3.55 10.33
CA TRP A 59 5.80 -2.40 10.08
C TRP A 59 7.24 -2.79 10.40
N ARG A 60 8.12 -2.57 9.44
CA ARG A 60 9.54 -2.87 9.58
C ARG A 60 10.35 -1.62 9.29
N GLN A 61 11.25 -1.28 10.20
CA GLN A 61 12.40 -0.41 9.94
C GLN A 61 13.66 -1.21 10.27
N GLU A 62 14.10 -1.19 11.52
CA GLU A 62 15.19 -2.04 11.98
C GLU A 62 14.64 -3.37 12.51
N GLN A 63 13.47 -3.32 13.12
CA GLN A 63 12.79 -4.49 13.66
C GLN A 63 11.40 -4.60 13.05
N CYS A 64 10.94 -5.83 12.90
CA CYS A 64 9.58 -6.08 12.44
C CYS A 64 8.62 -5.99 13.63
N THR A 65 7.64 -5.11 13.51
CA THR A 65 6.57 -4.97 14.50
C THR A 65 5.26 -5.41 13.85
N MET A 66 4.50 -6.22 14.58
CA MET A 66 3.19 -6.69 14.13
C MET A 66 2.11 -6.16 15.06
N GLN A 67 1.07 -5.59 14.48
CA GLN A 67 -0.08 -5.10 15.20
C GLN A 67 -1.32 -5.85 14.75
N GLN A 68 -1.97 -6.53 15.69
CA GLN A 68 -3.25 -7.18 15.42
C GLN A 68 -4.33 -6.10 15.31
N LEU A 69 -5.08 -6.12 14.21
CA LEU A 69 -6.20 -5.22 14.00
C LEU A 69 -7.51 -5.92 14.39
N SER A 70 -8.41 -5.19 15.03
CA SER A 70 -9.78 -5.67 15.21
C SER A 70 -10.49 -5.69 13.84
N VAL A 71 -11.60 -6.41 13.76
CA VAL A 71 -12.42 -6.42 12.55
C VAL A 71 -12.85 -5.00 12.19
N ALA A 72 -13.25 -4.21 13.18
CA ALA A 72 -13.68 -2.83 12.97
C ALA A 72 -12.53 -1.95 12.44
N GLN A 73 -11.33 -2.10 12.99
CA GLN A 73 -10.15 -1.36 12.53
C GLN A 73 -9.77 -1.74 11.10
N LEU A 74 -9.79 -3.04 10.80
CA LEU A 74 -9.49 -3.52 9.47
C LEU A 74 -10.51 -2.99 8.45
N ASP A 75 -11.80 -3.09 8.76
CA ASP A 75 -12.86 -2.59 7.88
C ASP A 75 -12.73 -1.08 7.65
N GLU A 76 -12.42 -0.32 8.70
CA GLU A 76 -12.17 1.12 8.58
C GLU A 76 -10.98 1.40 7.66
N LEU A 77 -9.87 0.69 7.83
CA LEU A 77 -8.68 0.85 7.01
C LEU A 77 -8.94 0.51 5.55
N LEU A 78 -9.56 -0.64 5.29
CA LEU A 78 -9.86 -1.06 3.93
C LEU A 78 -10.84 -0.11 3.24
N CYS A 79 -11.85 0.34 3.97
CA CYS A 79 -12.80 1.33 3.46
C CYS A 79 -12.09 2.65 3.13
N TRP A 80 -11.21 3.09 4.00
CA TRP A 80 -10.43 4.30 3.78
C TRP A 80 -9.56 4.19 2.52
N ILE A 81 -8.85 3.06 2.37
CA ILE A 81 -7.98 2.82 1.21
C ILE A 81 -8.78 2.83 -0.10
N MET A 82 -9.94 2.16 -0.10
CA MET A 82 -10.72 1.99 -1.33
C MET A 82 -11.58 3.20 -1.65
N GLN A 83 -12.18 3.85 -0.66
CA GLN A 83 -13.19 4.89 -0.87
C GLN A 83 -12.68 6.31 -0.63
N LYS A 84 -11.82 6.52 0.34
CA LYS A 84 -11.28 7.85 0.65
C LYS A 84 -10.02 8.13 -0.13
N LEU A 85 -9.03 7.26 -0.02
CA LEU A 85 -7.80 7.36 -0.78
C LEU A 85 -8.03 7.08 -2.26
N LYS A 86 -8.96 6.19 -2.57
CA LYS A 86 -9.27 5.74 -3.95
C LYS A 86 -8.03 5.18 -4.62
N ILE A 87 -7.44 4.18 -4.00
CA ILE A 87 -6.14 3.64 -4.40
C ILE A 87 -6.10 3.19 -5.86
N GLU A 88 -7.19 2.59 -6.37
CA GLU A 88 -7.24 2.15 -7.77
C GLU A 88 -7.15 3.34 -8.73
N ALA A 89 -7.84 4.42 -8.42
CA ALA A 89 -7.78 5.64 -9.24
C ALA A 89 -6.39 6.28 -9.16
N GLN A 90 -5.78 6.29 -7.99
CA GLN A 90 -4.43 6.84 -7.81
C GLN A 90 -3.40 6.04 -8.59
N ILE A 91 -3.49 4.71 -8.55
CA ILE A 91 -2.59 3.83 -9.31
C ILE A 91 -2.76 4.05 -10.81
N ALA A 92 -4.00 4.09 -11.29
CA ALA A 92 -4.29 4.31 -12.71
C ALA A 92 -3.77 5.66 -13.18
N PHE A 93 -3.96 6.70 -12.40
CA PHE A 93 -3.49 8.04 -12.70
C PHE A 93 -1.96 8.10 -12.73
N TYR A 94 -1.32 7.47 -11.74
CA TYR A 94 0.14 7.41 -11.68
C TYR A 94 0.72 6.71 -12.92
N LEU A 95 0.16 5.57 -13.31
CA LEU A 95 0.63 4.81 -14.47
C LEU A 95 0.41 5.55 -15.79
N ALA A 96 -0.62 6.38 -15.88
CA ALA A 96 -0.85 7.21 -17.07
C ALA A 96 0.27 8.25 -17.24
N GLU A 97 0.78 8.80 -16.15
CA GLU A 97 1.87 9.77 -16.16
C GLU A 97 3.26 9.11 -16.17
N HIS A 98 3.37 7.92 -15.59
CA HIS A 98 4.62 7.19 -15.41
C HIS A 98 4.47 5.73 -15.85
N PRO A 99 4.39 5.46 -17.18
CA PRO A 99 4.21 4.08 -17.65
C PRO A 99 5.31 3.13 -17.18
N GLU A 100 6.51 3.63 -16.95
CA GLU A 100 7.64 2.86 -16.43
C GLU A 100 7.43 2.36 -15.00
N GLY A 101 6.49 2.97 -14.27
CA GLY A 101 6.18 2.59 -12.89
C GLY A 101 5.51 1.23 -12.75
N ALA A 102 5.04 0.64 -13.86
CA ALA A 102 4.44 -0.69 -13.85
C ALA A 102 5.49 -1.82 -13.80
N ALA A 103 6.78 -1.49 -13.97
CA ALA A 103 7.84 -2.48 -13.96
C ALA A 103 7.94 -3.15 -12.58
N SER A 104 8.13 -4.45 -12.59
CA SER A 104 8.32 -5.21 -11.37
C SER A 104 9.56 -4.74 -10.62
N PHE A 105 9.49 -4.77 -9.29
CA PHE A 105 10.66 -4.52 -8.46
C PHE A 105 11.78 -5.47 -8.86
N SER A 106 12.98 -4.93 -9.08
CA SER A 106 14.16 -5.75 -9.31
C SER A 106 15.26 -5.34 -8.32
N PRO A 107 15.98 -6.34 -7.76
CA PRO A 107 17.13 -6.04 -6.89
C PRO A 107 18.19 -5.18 -7.58
N GLU A 108 18.35 -5.36 -8.86
CA GLU A 108 19.32 -4.60 -9.68
C GLU A 108 18.97 -3.12 -9.74
N THR A 109 17.68 -2.80 -9.91
CA THR A 109 17.21 -1.41 -9.88
C THR A 109 17.45 -0.77 -8.53
N LEU A 110 17.15 -1.49 -7.45
CA LEU A 110 17.37 -0.99 -6.10
C LEU A 110 18.87 -0.73 -5.85
N GLU A 111 19.72 -1.66 -6.27
CA GLU A 111 21.17 -1.53 -6.12
C GLU A 111 21.72 -0.33 -6.89
N SER A 112 21.23 -0.12 -8.11
CA SER A 112 21.58 1.04 -8.91
C SER A 112 21.17 2.35 -8.24
N VAL A 113 19.97 2.39 -7.66
CA VAL A 113 19.45 3.56 -6.95
C VAL A 113 20.29 3.82 -5.68
N ARG A 114 20.60 2.78 -4.92
CA ARG A 114 21.39 2.88 -3.69
C ARG A 114 22.82 3.34 -3.93
N GLY A 115 23.32 3.20 -5.15
CA GLY A 115 24.64 3.72 -5.52
C GLY A 115 24.71 5.24 -5.57
N LYS A 116 23.60 5.93 -5.54
CA LYS A 116 23.55 7.40 -5.51
C LYS A 116 23.71 7.92 -4.09
N THR A 117 24.31 9.10 -3.95
CA THR A 117 24.47 9.76 -2.65
C THR A 117 23.15 10.11 -1.98
N GLN A 118 22.18 10.50 -2.80
CA GLN A 118 20.81 10.76 -2.37
C GLN A 118 19.87 10.00 -3.29
N TYR A 119 18.91 9.30 -2.70
CA TYR A 119 17.92 8.58 -3.48
C TYR A 119 16.62 8.44 -2.67
N LEU A 120 15.54 8.25 -3.41
CA LEU A 120 14.25 7.77 -2.89
C LEU A 120 13.73 6.76 -3.89
N TYR A 121 13.43 5.57 -3.40
CA TYR A 121 12.81 4.51 -4.19
C TYR A 121 11.67 3.90 -3.39
N TRP A 122 10.53 3.71 -4.04
CA TRP A 122 9.37 3.13 -3.38
C TRP A 122 8.70 2.12 -4.29
N HIS A 123 7.99 1.20 -3.66
CA HIS A 123 7.29 0.13 -4.34
C HIS A 123 5.99 -0.15 -3.61
N LEU A 124 4.89 -0.24 -4.35
CA LEU A 124 3.58 -0.58 -3.83
C LEU A 124 3.04 -1.80 -4.55
N LEU A 125 2.59 -2.78 -3.77
CA LEU A 125 1.90 -3.95 -4.28
C LEU A 125 0.54 -4.06 -3.59
N VAL A 126 -0.51 -4.26 -4.38
CA VAL A 126 -1.87 -4.47 -3.89
C VAL A 126 -2.41 -5.74 -4.51
N LEU A 127 -2.82 -6.67 -3.67
CA LEU A 127 -3.44 -7.93 -4.08
C LEU A 127 -4.89 -7.93 -3.61
N TYR A 128 -5.79 -8.25 -4.52
CA TYR A 128 -7.21 -8.36 -4.24
C TYR A 128 -7.64 -9.83 -4.08
N GLU A 129 -8.79 -10.04 -3.43
CA GLU A 129 -9.33 -11.40 -3.20
C GLU A 129 -9.62 -12.17 -4.50
N ASP A 130 -9.90 -11.45 -5.59
CA ASP A 130 -10.14 -12.07 -6.91
C ASP A 130 -8.86 -12.46 -7.64
N GLY A 131 -7.69 -12.25 -7.02
CA GLY A 131 -6.38 -12.54 -7.62
C GLY A 131 -5.79 -11.40 -8.43
N THR A 132 -6.50 -10.29 -8.59
CA THR A 132 -5.97 -9.11 -9.29
C THR A 132 -4.80 -8.54 -8.50
N VAL A 133 -3.71 -8.23 -9.20
CA VAL A 133 -2.51 -7.63 -8.61
C VAL A 133 -2.28 -6.26 -9.26
N ARG A 134 -2.01 -5.26 -8.43
CA ARG A 134 -1.53 -3.96 -8.88
C ARG A 134 -0.15 -3.74 -8.28
N GLN A 135 0.78 -3.32 -9.10
CA GLN A 135 2.16 -3.13 -8.69
C GLN A 135 2.71 -1.89 -9.37
N ILE A 136 3.18 -0.95 -8.58
CA ILE A 136 3.80 0.27 -9.09
C ILE A 136 5.04 0.60 -8.28
N SER A 137 5.96 1.32 -8.89
CA SER A 137 7.17 1.80 -8.24
C SER A 137 7.55 3.16 -8.79
N GLY A 138 8.37 3.87 -8.05
CA GLY A 138 8.86 5.16 -8.47
C GLY A 138 10.17 5.54 -7.79
N GLN A 139 10.80 6.57 -8.34
CA GLN A 139 12.05 7.12 -7.84
C GLN A 139 11.92 8.61 -7.66
N ASP A 140 12.74 9.15 -6.76
CA ASP A 140 12.95 10.57 -6.51
C ASP A 140 11.82 11.28 -5.75
N ASN A 141 10.56 10.91 -5.96
CA ASN A 141 9.42 11.53 -5.27
C ASN A 141 8.45 10.48 -4.76
N LEU A 142 8.02 10.64 -3.52
CA LEU A 142 6.91 9.87 -2.98
C LEU A 142 5.62 10.65 -3.28
N PRO A 143 4.69 10.09 -4.05
CA PRO A 143 3.41 10.75 -4.30
C PRO A 143 2.69 11.11 -3.01
N SER A 144 1.99 12.24 -3.00
CA SER A 144 1.30 12.72 -1.80
C SER A 144 0.30 11.71 -1.26
N TRP A 145 -0.40 11.01 -2.14
CA TRP A 145 -1.38 9.99 -1.73
C TRP A 145 -0.72 8.78 -1.04
N LEU A 146 0.52 8.43 -1.42
CA LEU A 146 1.27 7.39 -0.70
C LEU A 146 1.71 7.88 0.67
N ASN A 147 2.08 9.14 0.79
CA ASN A 147 2.38 9.72 2.09
C ASN A 147 1.14 9.71 2.99
N GLU A 148 -0.04 10.01 2.44
CA GLU A 148 -1.31 9.88 3.16
C GLU A 148 -1.57 8.45 3.61
N LEU A 149 -1.26 7.47 2.76
CA LEU A 149 -1.36 6.05 3.13
C LEU A 149 -0.45 5.71 4.30
N VAL A 150 0.81 6.14 4.25
CA VAL A 150 1.75 5.93 5.36
C VAL A 150 1.21 6.55 6.65
N GLN A 151 0.73 7.78 6.59
CA GLN A 151 0.17 8.46 7.76
C GLN A 151 -1.04 7.69 8.33
N LYS A 152 -1.90 7.18 7.45
CA LYS A 152 -3.05 6.39 7.88
C LYS A 152 -2.62 5.09 8.56
N LEU A 153 -1.67 4.38 7.98
CA LEU A 153 -1.15 3.14 8.57
C LEU A 153 -0.53 3.39 9.94
N MET A 154 0.19 4.49 10.08
CA MET A 154 0.82 4.86 11.36
C MET A 154 -0.20 5.12 12.47
N THR A 155 -1.45 5.49 12.15
CA THR A 155 -2.48 5.71 13.18
C THR A 155 -2.85 4.43 13.93
N TYR A 156 -2.60 3.25 13.35
CA TYR A 156 -2.90 1.97 14.00
C TYR A 156 -1.72 1.43 14.80
N ILE A 157 -0.56 2.05 14.69
CA ILE A 157 0.65 1.65 15.42
C ILE A 157 0.68 2.40 16.75
N PRO A 158 0.81 1.70 17.89
CA PRO A 158 0.87 2.37 19.18
C PRO A 158 2.02 3.37 19.26
N GLU A 159 1.78 4.56 19.82
CA GLU A 159 2.78 5.61 19.98
C GLU A 159 4.00 5.13 20.79
N GLU A 160 3.80 4.24 21.73
CA GLU A 160 4.85 3.64 22.54
C GLU A 160 5.92 2.95 21.69
N ILE A 161 5.49 2.29 20.62
CA ILE A 161 6.40 1.60 19.69
C ILE A 161 7.16 2.63 18.85
N ILE A 162 6.49 3.68 18.41
CA ILE A 162 7.09 4.76 17.60
C ILE A 162 8.13 5.53 18.42
N SER A 163 7.81 5.86 19.68
CA SER A 163 8.69 6.65 20.54
C SER A 163 9.98 5.91 20.95
N HIS A 164 9.96 4.59 21.01
CA HIS A 164 11.14 3.79 21.34
C HIS A 164 12.17 3.73 20.22
N LYS A 165 11.87 4.24 19.04
CA LYS A 165 12.76 4.22 17.89
C LYS A 165 13.49 5.53 17.64
N ASN A 166 13.20 6.50 18.45
CA ASN A 166 13.94 7.77 18.44
C ASN A 166 15.15 7.70 19.41
#